data_975a09698af0def0f080133b424f9288
#
_entry.id   975a09698af0def0f080133b424f9288
#
_cell.length_a   1.000
_cell.length_b   1.000
_cell.length_c   1.000
_cell.angle_alpha   90.00
_cell.angle_beta   90.00
_cell.angle_gamma   90.00
#
_symmetry.space_group_name_H-M   'P 1'
#
loop_
_entity.id
_entity.type
_entity.pdbx_description
1 polymer ?
#
loop_
_entity_poly.entity_id
_entity_poly.type
_entity_poly.pdbx_seq_one_letter_code
_entity_poly.pdbx_strand_id
1 'polypeptide(L)'
;MIREKVKVSTRTLQWKCVESRVDSKRLYYGRFILSPLMKGQADTIGIAMRRILLGEIEGTCITRAKFEKIPHEYSTIVGIQESIHEILMNLKEIVLRSNLYGTRDASICFKGPGYVTAQDIILPPSVEIVDNTQHIANLTEPINLCIELQIERNRGYRIKTLNNIDDGSYTIDAVFMPVRNANHSIHSYVNGTEKHEILFLEIWTNGSFTPKEALYEASRNLIDLFIPFLHAEEENLNLENNQHKVTLPLFTFDDRLGKDKLRKNKKEIALKSIFIDQLELPPRIYNCLKKSNIHTLLELLNKSQEDLMKIEHFRVEDVKHILNILQMEKHFV
;
A
#
# COMPACT_ATOMS: atom_id res chain seq x y z
N MET A 1 -8.61 33.17 -25.86
CA MET A 1 -9.00 32.38 -24.67
C MET A 1 -10.41 31.85 -24.92
N ILE A 2 -10.53 30.60 -25.25
CA ILE A 2 -11.83 29.90 -25.38
C ILE A 2 -12.30 29.64 -23.95
N ARG A 3 -13.34 30.37 -23.51
CA ARG A 3 -13.99 30.09 -22.21
C ARG A 3 -14.87 28.86 -22.40
N GLU A 4 -14.39 27.71 -22.01
CA GLU A 4 -15.22 26.50 -21.94
C GLU A 4 -16.35 26.73 -20.93
N LYS A 5 -17.59 26.67 -21.41
CA LYS A 5 -18.78 26.73 -20.55
C LYS A 5 -19.00 25.34 -19.91
N VAL A 6 -18.49 25.15 -18.72
CA VAL A 6 -18.74 23.93 -17.95
C VAL A 6 -20.13 24.02 -17.32
N LYS A 7 -21.03 23.08 -17.67
CA LYS A 7 -22.35 22.96 -17.03
C LYS A 7 -22.19 22.32 -15.65
N VAL A 8 -22.50 23.04 -14.60
CA VAL A 8 -22.38 22.60 -13.20
C VAL A 8 -23.79 22.37 -12.62
N SER A 9 -23.96 21.30 -11.81
CA SER A 9 -25.19 21.06 -11.06
C SER A 9 -25.37 22.14 -9.99
N THR A 10 -26.57 22.66 -9.84
CA THR A 10 -26.90 23.70 -8.86
C THR A 10 -27.74 23.22 -7.68
N ARG A 11 -28.23 21.97 -7.70
CA ARG A 11 -29.15 21.44 -6.68
C ARG A 11 -28.57 20.30 -5.84
N THR A 12 -27.83 19.38 -6.46
CA THR A 12 -27.29 18.20 -5.77
C THR A 12 -25.78 18.16 -5.92
N LEU A 13 -25.07 17.80 -4.85
CA LEU A 13 -23.63 17.62 -4.86
C LEU A 13 -23.25 16.54 -5.88
N GLN A 14 -22.49 16.93 -6.90
CA GLN A 14 -22.05 16.00 -7.95
C GLN A 14 -20.60 16.31 -8.34
N TRP A 15 -19.86 15.25 -8.64
CA TRP A 15 -18.55 15.38 -9.25
C TRP A 15 -18.62 15.07 -10.75
N LYS A 16 -17.77 15.72 -11.51
CA LYS A 16 -17.66 15.53 -12.96
C LYS A 16 -16.20 15.60 -13.39
N CYS A 17 -15.80 14.69 -14.28
CA CYS A 17 -14.56 14.83 -15.02
C CYS A 17 -14.79 15.83 -16.17
N VAL A 18 -14.02 16.91 -16.18
CA VAL A 18 -14.11 17.99 -17.20
C VAL A 18 -13.14 17.70 -18.32
N GLU A 19 -11.93 17.31 -17.97
CA GLU A 19 -10.85 17.07 -18.90
C GLU A 19 -10.09 15.82 -18.46
N SER A 20 -9.76 14.96 -19.42
CA SER A 20 -8.87 13.83 -19.22
C SER A 20 -8.03 13.67 -20.48
N ARG A 21 -6.72 13.74 -20.35
CA ARG A 21 -5.79 13.57 -21.45
C ARG A 21 -4.59 12.73 -21.06
N VAL A 22 -4.02 12.10 -22.05
CA VAL A 22 -2.80 11.30 -21.95
C VAL A 22 -1.73 12.02 -22.75
N ASP A 23 -0.80 12.68 -22.07
CA ASP A 23 0.29 13.41 -22.72
C ASP A 23 1.40 12.45 -23.17
N SER A 24 1.64 11.40 -22.38
CA SER A 24 2.55 10.28 -22.71
C SER A 24 2.13 9.03 -21.93
N LYS A 25 2.77 7.87 -22.23
CA LYS A 25 2.53 6.64 -21.45
C LYS A 25 2.78 6.82 -19.94
N ARG A 26 3.66 7.76 -19.57
CA ARG A 26 4.07 8.06 -18.19
C ARG A 26 3.55 9.40 -17.65
N LEU A 27 2.59 10.02 -18.34
CA LEU A 27 2.01 11.29 -17.90
C LEU A 27 0.54 11.37 -18.30
N TYR A 28 -0.33 11.19 -17.32
CA TYR A 28 -1.77 11.34 -17.45
C TYR A 28 -2.22 12.55 -16.65
N TYR A 29 -3.13 13.31 -17.23
CA TYR A 29 -3.75 14.49 -16.61
C TYR A 29 -5.26 14.30 -16.52
N GLY A 30 -5.83 14.74 -15.41
CA GLY A 30 -7.28 14.79 -15.22
C GLY A 30 -7.71 15.99 -14.42
N ARG A 31 -8.80 16.64 -14.86
CA ARG A 31 -9.44 17.75 -14.17
C ARG A 31 -10.86 17.39 -13.78
N PHE A 32 -11.14 17.54 -12.50
CA PHE A 32 -12.42 17.16 -11.89
C PHE A 32 -13.06 18.39 -11.24
N ILE A 33 -14.39 18.37 -11.22
CA ILE A 33 -15.21 19.40 -10.56
C ILE A 33 -16.10 18.73 -9.53
N LEU A 34 -16.21 19.35 -8.36
CA LEU A 34 -17.18 19.01 -7.33
C LEU A 34 -18.02 20.24 -7.02
N SER A 35 -19.33 20.16 -7.15
CA SER A 35 -20.30 21.26 -6.96
C SER A 35 -21.71 20.73 -6.76
N PRO A 36 -22.63 21.50 -6.08
CA PRO A 36 -22.39 22.73 -5.34
C PRO A 36 -21.82 22.46 -3.93
N LEU A 37 -20.96 23.33 -3.45
CA LEU A 37 -20.41 23.27 -2.09
C LEU A 37 -20.81 24.54 -1.34
N MET A 38 -20.97 24.44 -0.02
CA MET A 38 -21.13 25.60 0.85
C MET A 38 -19.80 26.33 1.04
N LYS A 39 -19.85 27.59 1.43
CA LYS A 39 -18.68 28.41 1.68
C LYS A 39 -17.72 27.73 2.66
N GLY A 40 -16.46 27.58 2.26
CA GLY A 40 -15.39 26.97 3.05
C GLY A 40 -15.27 25.44 2.90
N GLN A 41 -16.30 24.73 2.42
CA GLN A 41 -16.22 23.28 2.19
C GLN A 41 -15.25 22.91 1.09
N ALA A 42 -15.19 23.74 0.03
CA ALA A 42 -14.29 23.48 -1.10
C ALA A 42 -12.81 23.49 -0.68
N ASP A 43 -12.43 24.42 0.19
CA ASP A 43 -11.07 24.53 0.71
C ASP A 43 -10.70 23.32 1.58
N THR A 44 -11.57 22.95 2.51
CA THR A 44 -11.39 21.79 3.38
C THR A 44 -11.18 20.49 2.57
N ILE A 45 -12.06 20.25 1.58
CA ILE A 45 -11.97 19.05 0.73
C ILE A 45 -10.73 19.12 -0.16
N GLY A 46 -10.45 20.28 -0.77
CA GLY A 46 -9.32 20.46 -1.66
C GLY A 46 -7.97 20.23 -1.01
N ILE A 47 -7.77 20.78 0.20
CA ILE A 47 -6.55 20.58 0.98
C ILE A 47 -6.40 19.10 1.39
N ALA A 48 -7.45 18.47 1.92
CA ALA A 48 -7.43 17.09 2.34
C ALA A 48 -7.11 16.15 1.16
N MET A 49 -7.81 16.32 0.04
CA MET A 49 -7.61 15.52 -1.17
C MET A 49 -6.19 15.67 -1.75
N ARG A 50 -5.70 16.91 -1.84
CA ARG A 50 -4.33 17.15 -2.31
C ARG A 50 -3.29 16.45 -1.44
N ARG A 51 -3.45 16.52 -0.13
CA ARG A 51 -2.52 15.91 0.83
C ARG A 51 -2.48 14.40 0.70
N ILE A 52 -3.63 13.77 0.57
CA ILE A 52 -3.74 12.31 0.40
C ILE A 52 -3.22 11.86 -0.96
N LEU A 53 -3.59 12.57 -2.04
CA LEU A 53 -3.11 12.28 -3.38
C LEU A 53 -1.58 12.27 -3.47
N LEU A 54 -0.91 13.21 -2.80
CA LEU A 54 0.54 13.33 -2.86
C LEU A 54 1.29 12.43 -1.86
N GLY A 55 0.68 12.06 -0.73
CA GLY A 55 1.39 11.39 0.36
C GLY A 55 0.96 9.97 0.68
N GLU A 56 -0.29 9.61 0.43
CA GLU A 56 -0.86 8.36 0.94
C GLU A 56 -1.12 7.29 -0.13
N ILE A 57 -1.11 7.67 -1.42
CA ILE A 57 -1.30 6.71 -2.50
C ILE A 57 -0.05 5.87 -2.65
N GLU A 58 -0.24 4.56 -2.64
CA GLU A 58 0.85 3.60 -2.77
C GLU A 58 1.27 3.40 -4.22
N GLY A 59 2.57 3.28 -4.43
CA GLY A 59 3.18 2.96 -5.72
C GLY A 59 4.03 1.70 -5.66
N THR A 60 4.42 1.21 -6.82
CA THR A 60 5.28 0.03 -6.98
C THR A 60 6.59 0.45 -7.64
N CYS A 61 7.72 0.11 -7.03
CA CYS A 61 9.04 0.48 -7.52
C CYS A 61 10.05 -0.66 -7.36
N ILE A 62 11.10 -0.62 -8.17
CA ILE A 62 12.30 -1.44 -7.99
C ILE A 62 13.10 -0.83 -6.85
N THR A 63 13.41 -1.63 -5.81
CA THR A 63 14.10 -1.17 -4.60
C THR A 63 15.51 -1.66 -4.49
N ARG A 64 15.83 -2.74 -5.19
CA ARG A 64 17.14 -3.36 -5.18
C ARG A 64 17.44 -4.01 -6.53
N ALA A 65 18.70 -3.91 -6.95
CA ALA A 65 19.24 -4.67 -8.09
C ALA A 65 20.51 -5.37 -7.65
N LYS A 66 20.64 -6.65 -8.01
CA LYS A 66 21.84 -7.46 -7.73
C LYS A 66 22.48 -7.86 -9.03
N PHE A 67 23.78 -7.61 -9.12
CA PHE A 67 24.64 -7.94 -10.25
C PHE A 67 25.66 -9.00 -9.85
N GLU A 68 26.03 -9.86 -10.76
CA GLU A 68 27.09 -10.83 -10.51
C GLU A 68 28.49 -10.16 -10.59
N LYS A 69 29.33 -10.41 -9.59
CA LYS A 69 30.76 -10.10 -9.57
C LYS A 69 31.19 -8.63 -9.79
N ILE A 70 30.35 -7.69 -9.34
CA ILE A 70 30.64 -6.26 -9.44
C ILE A 70 31.11 -5.71 -8.09
N PRO A 71 32.26 -5.04 -8.03
CA PRO A 71 32.84 -4.58 -6.77
C PRO A 71 32.17 -3.32 -6.21
N HIS A 72 31.70 -2.40 -7.07
CA HIS A 72 31.06 -1.15 -6.65
C HIS A 72 30.17 -0.57 -7.75
N GLU A 73 29.23 0.30 -7.37
CA GLU A 73 28.21 0.87 -8.25
C GLU A 73 28.75 1.76 -9.39
N TYR A 74 29.95 2.28 -9.27
CA TYR A 74 30.61 3.09 -10.32
C TYR A 74 31.47 2.26 -11.26
N SER A 75 31.42 0.94 -11.15
CA SER A 75 32.11 0.04 -12.08
C SER A 75 31.46 0.05 -13.44
N THR A 76 32.26 -0.21 -14.46
CA THR A 76 31.82 -0.48 -15.83
C THR A 76 32.00 -1.97 -16.14
N ILE A 77 31.09 -2.50 -16.95
CA ILE A 77 31.20 -3.89 -17.47
C ILE A 77 31.70 -3.80 -18.90
N VAL A 78 32.74 -4.57 -19.21
CA VAL A 78 33.25 -4.64 -20.59
C VAL A 78 32.16 -5.16 -21.50
N GLY A 79 31.88 -4.46 -22.61
CA GLY A 79 30.81 -4.78 -23.54
C GLY A 79 29.44 -4.19 -23.20
N ILE A 80 29.35 -3.36 -22.17
CA ILE A 80 28.15 -2.52 -21.87
C ILE A 80 28.55 -1.06 -21.94
N GLN A 81 27.73 -0.25 -22.58
CA GLN A 81 28.02 1.17 -22.78
C GLN A 81 27.83 1.95 -21.47
N GLU A 82 26.79 1.65 -20.70
CA GLU A 82 26.44 2.32 -19.47
C GLU A 82 27.23 1.77 -18.27
N SER A 83 27.53 2.64 -17.32
CA SER A 83 28.03 2.25 -16.00
C SER A 83 26.89 1.61 -15.17
N ILE A 84 27.27 0.87 -14.13
CA ILE A 84 26.27 0.28 -13.21
C ILE A 84 25.37 1.35 -12.59
N HIS A 85 25.97 2.50 -12.24
CA HIS A 85 25.21 3.62 -11.69
C HIS A 85 24.15 4.14 -12.67
N GLU A 86 24.45 4.26 -13.94
CA GLU A 86 23.50 4.66 -14.98
C GLU A 86 22.39 3.63 -15.15
N ILE A 87 22.74 2.33 -15.12
CA ILE A 87 21.75 1.25 -15.16
C ILE A 87 20.80 1.34 -13.94
N LEU A 88 21.34 1.59 -12.74
CA LEU A 88 20.52 1.77 -11.53
C LEU A 88 19.60 2.99 -11.65
N MET A 89 20.06 4.09 -12.24
CA MET A 89 19.23 5.27 -12.50
C MET A 89 18.13 4.99 -13.53
N ASN A 90 18.43 4.25 -14.59
CA ASN A 90 17.45 3.83 -15.58
C ASN A 90 16.39 2.89 -14.95
N LEU A 91 16.80 1.95 -14.10
CA LEU A 91 15.90 1.07 -13.37
C LEU A 91 14.99 1.83 -12.39
N LYS A 92 15.49 2.89 -11.74
CA LYS A 92 14.72 3.77 -10.86
C LYS A 92 13.56 4.46 -11.59
N GLU A 93 13.75 4.79 -12.87
CA GLU A 93 12.73 5.48 -13.66
C GLU A 93 11.64 4.57 -14.21
N ILE A 94 11.79 3.25 -14.13
CA ILE A 94 10.80 2.30 -14.63
C ILE A 94 9.53 2.39 -13.79
N VAL A 95 8.41 2.64 -14.46
CA VAL A 95 7.10 2.74 -13.83
C VAL A 95 6.42 1.37 -13.86
N LEU A 96 6.13 0.87 -12.66
CA LEU A 96 5.47 -0.41 -12.45
C LEU A 96 4.07 -0.21 -11.86
N ARG A 97 3.17 -1.17 -12.15
CA ARG A 97 1.85 -1.28 -11.56
C ARG A 97 1.70 -2.64 -10.90
N SER A 98 1.25 -2.68 -9.66
CA SER A 98 0.91 -3.92 -8.96
C SER A 98 -0.22 -3.68 -7.96
N ASN A 99 -1.08 -4.68 -7.80
CA ASN A 99 -2.17 -4.64 -6.82
C ASN A 99 -1.83 -5.42 -5.53
N LEU A 100 -0.72 -6.16 -5.51
CA LEU A 100 -0.34 -7.00 -4.38
C LEU A 100 0.69 -6.31 -3.50
N TYR A 101 0.58 -6.54 -2.20
CA TYR A 101 1.54 -6.12 -1.19
C TYR A 101 2.72 -7.08 -1.08
N GLY A 102 3.79 -6.58 -0.45
CA GLY A 102 5.00 -7.34 -0.16
C GLY A 102 6.08 -7.19 -1.22
N THR A 103 7.17 -7.90 -0.99
CA THR A 103 8.35 -7.91 -1.85
C THR A 103 8.20 -8.98 -2.93
N ARG A 104 8.60 -8.67 -4.14
CA ARG A 104 8.57 -9.57 -5.30
C ARG A 104 9.93 -9.55 -5.99
N ASP A 105 10.32 -10.70 -6.50
CA ASP A 105 11.55 -10.86 -7.25
C ASP A 105 11.22 -10.84 -8.74
N ALA A 106 12.09 -10.18 -9.50
CA ALA A 106 12.08 -10.12 -10.95
C ALA A 106 13.52 -10.29 -11.45
N SER A 107 13.71 -10.54 -12.72
CA SER A 107 15.05 -10.70 -13.28
C SER A 107 15.13 -10.16 -14.70
N ILE A 108 16.31 -9.74 -15.08
CA ILE A 108 16.69 -9.44 -16.46
C ILE A 108 17.76 -10.44 -16.85
N CYS A 109 17.57 -11.14 -17.97
CA CYS A 109 18.61 -11.98 -18.56
C CYS A 109 18.61 -11.74 -20.07
N PHE A 110 19.56 -10.95 -20.53
CA PHE A 110 19.69 -10.57 -21.93
C PHE A 110 21.06 -10.97 -22.48
N LYS A 111 21.06 -11.51 -23.70
CA LYS A 111 22.29 -11.87 -24.41
C LYS A 111 22.53 -10.87 -25.53
N GLY A 112 23.61 -10.11 -25.43
CA GLY A 112 24.01 -9.12 -26.42
C GLY A 112 24.48 -9.70 -27.74
N PRO A 113 24.82 -8.84 -28.71
CA PRO A 113 24.70 -7.37 -28.65
C PRO A 113 23.25 -6.90 -28.85
N GLY A 114 22.90 -5.72 -28.28
CA GLY A 114 21.59 -5.10 -28.43
C GLY A 114 21.18 -4.17 -27.31
N TYR A 115 20.02 -3.54 -27.47
CA TYR A 115 19.43 -2.66 -26.48
C TYR A 115 18.57 -3.44 -25.51
N VAL A 116 18.83 -3.29 -24.22
CA VAL A 116 18.00 -3.83 -23.13
C VAL A 116 16.98 -2.78 -22.74
N THR A 117 15.72 -3.15 -22.76
CA THR A 117 14.60 -2.28 -22.45
C THR A 117 13.77 -2.86 -21.30
N ALA A 118 12.83 -2.09 -20.79
CA ALA A 118 11.93 -2.56 -19.75
C ALA A 118 11.14 -3.83 -20.15
N GLN A 119 10.91 -4.07 -21.44
CA GLN A 119 10.27 -5.28 -21.95
C GLN A 119 11.03 -6.56 -21.63
N ASP A 120 12.37 -6.48 -21.47
CA ASP A 120 13.22 -7.64 -21.22
C ASP A 120 13.24 -8.07 -19.74
N ILE A 121 12.50 -7.37 -18.89
CA ILE A 121 12.32 -7.72 -17.47
C ILE A 121 11.33 -8.88 -17.37
N ILE A 122 11.78 -9.97 -16.80
CA ILE A 122 10.93 -11.12 -16.44
C ILE A 122 10.23 -10.79 -15.13
N LEU A 123 8.95 -10.46 -15.20
CA LEU A 123 8.13 -10.04 -14.08
C LEU A 123 7.27 -11.19 -13.53
N PRO A 124 6.95 -11.17 -12.23
CA PRO A 124 5.90 -12.02 -11.69
C PRO A 124 4.52 -11.60 -12.25
N PRO A 125 3.55 -12.52 -12.36
CA PRO A 125 2.25 -12.28 -13.03
C PRO A 125 1.40 -11.17 -12.39
N SER A 126 1.78 -10.72 -11.20
CA SER A 126 1.08 -9.66 -10.46
C SER A 126 1.62 -8.24 -10.69
N VAL A 127 2.67 -8.09 -11.51
CA VAL A 127 3.33 -6.80 -11.78
C VAL A 127 3.32 -6.55 -13.27
N GLU A 128 2.98 -5.33 -13.65
CA GLU A 128 2.94 -4.87 -15.05
C GLU A 128 3.84 -3.65 -15.23
N ILE A 129 4.48 -3.55 -16.40
CA ILE A 129 5.24 -2.38 -16.81
C ILE A 129 4.33 -1.43 -17.58
N VAL A 130 4.36 -0.16 -17.22
CA VAL A 130 3.56 0.88 -17.88
C VAL A 130 4.13 1.25 -19.24
N ASP A 131 5.45 1.33 -19.35
CA ASP A 131 6.15 1.67 -20.59
C ASP A 131 7.28 0.69 -20.89
N ASN A 132 7.01 -0.25 -21.77
CA ASN A 132 7.95 -1.29 -22.18
C ASN A 132 9.15 -0.77 -22.98
N THR A 133 9.10 0.47 -23.47
CA THR A 133 10.16 1.04 -24.32
C THR A 133 11.26 1.77 -23.53
N GLN A 134 11.17 1.80 -22.19
CA GLN A 134 12.18 2.44 -21.38
C GLN A 134 13.53 1.73 -21.52
N HIS A 135 14.56 2.52 -21.77
CA HIS A 135 15.93 2.05 -21.92
C HIS A 135 16.54 1.66 -20.56
N ILE A 136 17.28 0.57 -20.53
CA ILE A 136 18.03 0.11 -19.35
C ILE A 136 19.52 0.13 -19.62
N ALA A 137 19.98 -0.57 -20.67
CA ALA A 137 21.37 -0.68 -21.02
C ALA A 137 21.56 -1.00 -22.51
N ASN A 138 22.74 -0.73 -23.05
CA ASN A 138 23.16 -1.07 -24.40
C ASN A 138 24.37 -2.01 -24.37
N LEU A 139 24.19 -3.24 -24.86
CA LEU A 139 25.24 -4.23 -24.97
C LEU A 139 25.89 -4.13 -26.36
N THR A 140 27.18 -3.84 -26.39
CA THR A 140 27.96 -3.71 -27.63
C THR A 140 28.61 -5.03 -28.04
N GLU A 141 28.81 -5.94 -27.10
CA GLU A 141 29.45 -7.24 -27.30
C GLU A 141 28.52 -8.41 -26.98
N PRO A 142 28.76 -9.63 -27.43
CA PRO A 142 27.96 -10.82 -27.15
C PRO A 142 28.19 -11.34 -25.74
N ILE A 143 27.85 -10.53 -24.74
CA ILE A 143 27.90 -10.85 -23.32
C ILE A 143 26.48 -11.12 -22.76
N ASN A 144 26.43 -11.84 -21.65
CA ASN A 144 25.18 -12.07 -20.93
C ASN A 144 25.08 -11.04 -19.78
N LEU A 145 24.01 -10.27 -19.77
CA LEU A 145 23.66 -9.41 -18.66
C LEU A 145 22.54 -10.06 -17.87
N CYS A 146 22.83 -10.52 -16.64
CA CYS A 146 21.85 -11.01 -15.69
C CYS A 146 21.80 -10.10 -14.48
N ILE A 147 20.60 -9.60 -14.15
CA ILE A 147 20.31 -8.72 -13.00
C ILE A 147 19.13 -9.30 -12.25
N GLU A 148 19.28 -9.55 -10.96
CA GLU A 148 18.17 -9.89 -10.07
C GLU A 148 17.59 -8.59 -9.51
N LEU A 149 16.27 -8.43 -9.60
CA LEU A 149 15.56 -7.23 -9.17
C LEU A 149 14.61 -7.54 -8.03
N GLN A 150 14.50 -6.62 -7.10
CA GLN A 150 13.52 -6.67 -6.03
C GLN A 150 12.52 -5.53 -6.19
N ILE A 151 11.25 -5.89 -6.26
CA ILE A 151 10.12 -4.96 -6.45
C ILE A 151 9.33 -4.91 -5.15
N GLU A 152 8.97 -3.71 -4.71
CA GLU A 152 8.12 -3.52 -3.54
C GLU A 152 7.00 -2.54 -3.85
N ARG A 153 5.86 -2.72 -3.15
CA ARG A 153 4.78 -1.74 -3.09
C ARG A 153 4.78 -1.08 -1.73
N ASN A 154 4.84 0.24 -1.72
CA ASN A 154 4.86 1.05 -0.51
C ASN A 154 4.32 2.46 -0.82
N ARG A 155 4.37 3.37 0.15
CA ARG A 155 4.01 4.79 0.00
C ARG A 155 5.17 5.70 0.33
N GLY A 156 5.15 6.90 -0.25
CA GLY A 156 6.14 7.94 0.00
C GLY A 156 7.47 7.69 -0.70
N TYR A 157 8.55 8.15 -0.11
CA TYR A 157 9.90 8.08 -0.64
C TYR A 157 10.83 7.35 0.33
N ARG A 158 11.62 6.41 -0.20
CA ARG A 158 12.64 5.70 0.57
C ARG A 158 14.02 5.97 -0.02
N ILE A 159 14.85 6.64 0.78
CA ILE A 159 16.24 6.94 0.42
C ILE A 159 17.08 5.66 0.49
N LYS A 160 18.02 5.54 -0.42
CA LYS A 160 19.03 4.50 -0.43
C LYS A 160 19.78 4.47 0.90
N THR A 161 19.76 3.34 1.59
CA THR A 161 20.60 3.12 2.75
C THR A 161 21.93 2.54 2.30
N LEU A 162 23.03 3.18 2.69
CA LEU A 162 24.40 2.67 2.45
C LEU A 162 24.66 1.45 3.35
N ASN A 163 24.02 0.34 3.07
CA ASN A 163 24.44 -0.92 3.64
C ASN A 163 25.48 -1.49 2.70
N ASN A 164 26.72 -1.56 3.15
CA ASN A 164 27.78 -2.32 2.51
C ASN A 164 27.38 -3.81 2.58
N ILE A 165 26.60 -4.24 1.60
CA ILE A 165 26.31 -5.66 1.44
C ILE A 165 27.32 -6.14 0.40
N ASP A 166 28.29 -6.93 0.84
CA ASP A 166 29.36 -7.52 0.01
C ASP A 166 28.81 -8.50 -1.06
N ASP A 167 27.49 -8.58 -1.21
CA ASP A 167 26.80 -9.55 -2.07
C ASP A 167 26.57 -9.08 -3.52
N GLY A 168 27.14 -7.95 -3.96
CA GLY A 168 26.85 -7.36 -5.29
C GLY A 168 25.43 -6.82 -5.44
N SER A 169 24.72 -6.59 -4.33
CA SER A 169 23.37 -6.06 -4.27
C SER A 169 23.37 -4.56 -3.98
N TYR A 170 22.76 -3.78 -4.87
CA TYR A 170 22.69 -2.33 -4.79
C TYR A 170 21.26 -1.90 -4.49
N THR A 171 21.10 -1.07 -3.46
CA THR A 171 19.81 -0.45 -3.14
C THR A 171 19.57 0.75 -4.05
N ILE A 172 18.31 0.91 -4.51
CA ILE A 172 17.88 2.00 -5.37
C ILE A 172 16.94 2.90 -4.56
N ASP A 173 17.06 4.22 -4.73
CA ASP A 173 16.08 5.16 -4.19
C ASP A 173 14.71 4.88 -4.80
N ALA A 174 13.72 4.63 -3.97
CA ALA A 174 12.39 4.28 -4.43
C ALA A 174 11.39 5.42 -4.20
N VAL A 175 10.74 5.87 -5.27
CA VAL A 175 9.69 6.89 -5.27
C VAL A 175 8.34 6.21 -5.45
N PHE A 176 7.70 5.85 -4.35
CA PHE A 176 6.40 5.16 -4.34
C PHE A 176 5.22 6.11 -4.52
N MET A 177 5.39 7.18 -5.27
CA MET A 177 4.37 8.21 -5.48
C MET A 177 3.86 8.17 -6.94
N PRO A 178 2.71 7.52 -7.19
CA PRO A 178 2.12 7.47 -8.54
C PRO A 178 1.54 8.80 -8.98
N VAL A 179 1.11 9.65 -8.05
CA VAL A 179 0.66 11.02 -8.33
C VAL A 179 1.85 11.97 -8.30
N ARG A 180 2.17 12.55 -9.44
CA ARG A 180 3.29 13.49 -9.59
C ARG A 180 2.94 14.88 -9.09
N ASN A 181 1.71 15.31 -9.35
CA ASN A 181 1.22 16.61 -8.91
C ASN A 181 -0.29 16.57 -8.69
N ALA A 182 -0.77 17.36 -7.73
CA ALA A 182 -2.17 17.56 -7.47
C ALA A 182 -2.40 19.02 -7.05
N ASN A 183 -3.29 19.72 -7.76
CA ASN A 183 -3.66 21.09 -7.45
C ASN A 183 -5.16 21.19 -7.26
N HIS A 184 -5.59 22.20 -6.50
CA HIS A 184 -6.99 22.56 -6.39
C HIS A 184 -7.17 24.06 -6.57
N SER A 185 -8.32 24.44 -7.09
CA SER A 185 -8.75 25.82 -7.18
C SER A 185 -10.24 25.92 -6.86
N ILE A 186 -10.65 27.06 -6.35
CA ILE A 186 -12.01 27.29 -5.86
C ILE A 186 -12.59 28.48 -6.60
N HIS A 187 -13.81 28.30 -7.11
CA HIS A 187 -14.58 29.37 -7.72
C HIS A 187 -15.90 29.53 -6.99
N SER A 188 -16.18 30.75 -6.53
CA SER A 188 -17.47 31.08 -5.91
C SER A 188 -18.46 31.60 -6.95
N TYR A 189 -19.72 31.21 -6.80
CA TYR A 189 -20.84 31.74 -7.58
C TYR A 189 -22.06 31.98 -6.69
N VAL A 190 -22.97 32.80 -7.19
CA VAL A 190 -24.23 33.11 -6.48
C VAL A 190 -25.37 32.44 -7.21
N ASN A 191 -26.18 31.68 -6.48
CA ASN A 191 -27.41 31.08 -6.98
C ASN A 191 -28.59 31.57 -6.14
N GLY A 192 -29.32 32.54 -6.70
CA GLY A 192 -30.35 33.26 -5.92
C GLY A 192 -29.72 34.13 -4.81
N THR A 193 -30.02 33.82 -3.57
CA THR A 193 -29.50 34.52 -2.37
C THR A 193 -28.28 33.83 -1.75
N GLU A 194 -27.98 32.61 -2.16
CA GLU A 194 -26.93 31.78 -1.54
C GLU A 194 -25.63 31.81 -2.34
N LYS A 195 -24.51 31.89 -1.62
CA LYS A 195 -23.16 31.76 -2.20
C LYS A 195 -22.73 30.31 -2.13
N HIS A 196 -22.42 29.75 -3.29
CA HIS A 196 -21.88 28.40 -3.44
C HIS A 196 -20.47 28.44 -3.99
N GLU A 197 -19.74 27.34 -3.74
CA GLU A 197 -18.38 27.13 -4.23
C GLU A 197 -18.33 25.92 -5.17
N ILE A 198 -17.40 26.02 -6.11
CA ILE A 198 -17.04 24.97 -7.03
C ILE A 198 -15.58 24.60 -6.74
N LEU A 199 -15.32 23.36 -6.42
CA LEU A 199 -13.96 22.85 -6.29
C LEU A 199 -13.50 22.26 -7.62
N PHE A 200 -12.35 22.73 -8.09
CA PHE A 200 -11.60 22.13 -9.20
C PHE A 200 -10.41 21.39 -8.64
N LEU A 201 -10.25 20.13 -9.05
CA LEU A 201 -9.10 19.29 -8.73
C LEU A 201 -8.38 18.93 -10.02
N GLU A 202 -7.09 19.16 -10.07
CA GLU A 202 -6.20 18.79 -11.17
C GLU A 202 -5.19 17.77 -10.68
N ILE A 203 -5.09 16.63 -11.39
CA ILE A 203 -4.28 15.51 -10.97
C ILE A 203 -3.40 15.07 -12.12
N TRP A 204 -2.09 14.95 -11.87
CA TRP A 204 -1.10 14.39 -12.79
C TRP A 204 -0.56 13.10 -12.23
N THR A 205 -0.61 12.03 -13.01
CA THR A 205 -0.10 10.72 -12.59
C THR A 205 1.02 10.24 -13.51
N ASN A 206 1.80 9.28 -13.03
CA ASN A 206 2.92 8.68 -13.77
C ASN A 206 2.49 7.58 -14.75
N GLY A 207 1.19 7.36 -14.96
CA GLY A 207 0.65 6.33 -15.83
C GLY A 207 0.36 4.98 -15.14
N SER A 208 0.87 4.72 -13.93
CA SER A 208 0.51 3.52 -13.15
C SER A 208 -0.94 3.55 -12.67
N PHE A 209 -1.48 4.74 -12.45
CA PHE A 209 -2.88 5.01 -12.16
C PHE A 209 -3.44 6.02 -13.13
N THR A 210 -4.69 5.88 -13.52
CA THR A 210 -5.43 6.95 -14.14
C THR A 210 -5.78 8.01 -13.09
N PRO A 211 -5.91 9.32 -13.46
CA PRO A 211 -6.31 10.36 -12.51
C PRO A 211 -7.62 10.07 -11.77
N LYS A 212 -8.55 9.35 -12.44
CA LYS A 212 -9.81 8.91 -11.86
C LYS A 212 -9.62 7.81 -10.80
N GLU A 213 -8.78 6.82 -11.09
CA GLU A 213 -8.42 5.78 -10.11
C GLU A 213 -7.71 6.39 -8.90
N ALA A 214 -6.77 7.33 -9.13
CA ALA A 214 -6.09 8.04 -8.06
C ALA A 214 -7.06 8.83 -7.16
N LEU A 215 -8.08 9.48 -7.76
CA LEU A 215 -9.12 10.18 -7.01
C LEU A 215 -9.95 9.22 -6.15
N TYR A 216 -10.30 8.03 -6.67
CA TYR A 216 -11.04 7.03 -5.93
C TYR A 216 -10.23 6.46 -4.76
N GLU A 217 -8.97 6.13 -5.01
CA GLU A 217 -8.09 5.61 -3.97
C GLU A 217 -7.84 6.64 -2.86
N ALA A 218 -7.63 7.90 -3.22
CA ALA A 218 -7.51 8.99 -2.25
C ALA A 218 -8.78 9.15 -1.40
N SER A 219 -9.95 9.06 -2.02
CA SER A 219 -11.23 9.14 -1.30
C SER A 219 -11.42 7.97 -0.36
N ARG A 220 -11.05 6.76 -0.77
CA ARG A 220 -11.10 5.55 0.06
C ARG A 220 -10.18 5.68 1.26
N ASN A 221 -8.94 6.10 1.04
CA ASN A 221 -7.97 6.29 2.12
C ASN A 221 -8.45 7.33 3.15
N LEU A 222 -9.14 8.41 2.69
CA LEU A 222 -9.78 9.37 3.61
C LEU A 222 -10.84 8.72 4.47
N ILE A 223 -11.73 7.93 3.87
CA ILE A 223 -12.78 7.23 4.60
C ILE A 223 -12.16 6.29 5.64
N ASP A 224 -11.17 5.48 5.25
CA ASP A 224 -10.49 4.54 6.13
C ASP A 224 -9.78 5.23 7.30
N LEU A 225 -9.26 6.46 7.10
CA LEU A 225 -8.66 7.27 8.16
C LEU A 225 -9.70 7.83 9.14
N PHE A 226 -10.94 8.09 8.69
CA PHE A 226 -12.00 8.66 9.53
C PHE A 226 -12.89 7.60 10.21
N ILE A 227 -12.93 6.36 9.69
CA ILE A 227 -13.72 5.26 10.28
C ILE A 227 -13.45 5.07 11.78
N PRO A 228 -12.18 5.07 12.29
CA PRO A 228 -11.92 4.87 13.71
C PRO A 228 -12.60 5.92 14.63
N PHE A 229 -12.80 7.14 14.12
CA PHE A 229 -13.49 8.18 14.89
C PHE A 229 -15.00 7.93 15.03
N LEU A 230 -15.60 7.19 14.11
CA LEU A 230 -17.02 6.82 14.19
C LEU A 230 -17.29 5.73 15.21
N HIS A 231 -16.27 4.89 15.50
CA HIS A 231 -16.38 3.76 16.44
C HIS A 231 -15.73 4.06 17.80
N ALA A 232 -15.30 5.29 18.06
CA ALA A 232 -14.60 5.68 19.30
C ALA A 232 -15.45 5.50 20.58
N GLU A 233 -16.76 5.43 20.48
CA GLU A 233 -17.67 5.24 21.62
C GLU A 233 -17.74 3.78 22.11
N GLU A 234 -17.49 2.80 21.25
CA GLU A 234 -17.56 1.38 21.61
C GLU A 234 -16.37 0.91 22.46
N GLU A 235 -15.21 1.55 22.33
CA GLU A 235 -14.00 1.19 23.08
C GLU A 235 -13.95 1.78 24.50
N ASN A 236 -14.62 2.89 24.76
CA ASN A 236 -14.59 3.58 26.05
C ASN A 236 -15.33 2.87 27.19
N LEU A 237 -16.20 1.92 26.89
CA LEU A 237 -16.93 1.14 27.91
C LEU A 237 -16.08 0.05 28.57
N ASN A 238 -14.91 -0.29 28.02
CA ASN A 238 -14.00 -1.31 28.56
C ASN A 238 -12.76 -0.76 29.27
N LEU A 239 -12.57 0.56 29.30
CA LEU A 239 -11.37 1.19 29.88
C LEU A 239 -11.49 1.60 31.35
N GLU A 240 -12.64 1.45 32.01
CA GLU A 240 -12.80 1.86 33.41
C GLU A 240 -12.10 0.99 34.45
N ASN A 241 -11.46 -0.13 34.07
CA ASN A 241 -10.81 -1.04 35.02
C ASN A 241 -9.28 -1.12 34.98
N ASN A 242 -8.60 -0.31 34.17
CA ASN A 242 -7.14 -0.28 34.19
C ASN A 242 -6.57 1.15 34.34
N GLN A 243 -6.36 1.54 35.60
CA GLN A 243 -5.59 2.73 35.95
C GLN A 243 -4.10 2.53 35.58
N HIS A 244 -3.76 2.66 34.32
CA HIS A 244 -2.37 2.92 33.91
C HIS A 244 -2.32 4.26 33.19
N LYS A 245 -1.65 5.22 33.83
CA LYS A 245 -1.33 6.53 33.28
C LYS A 245 -0.67 6.37 31.92
N VAL A 246 -1.40 6.71 30.85
CA VAL A 246 -0.83 6.83 29.52
C VAL A 246 -0.15 8.20 29.44
N THR A 247 1.15 8.24 29.64
CA THR A 247 1.99 9.37 29.23
C THR A 247 2.06 9.32 27.69
N LEU A 248 1.46 10.32 27.02
CA LEU A 248 1.60 10.52 25.58
C LEU A 248 3.11 10.65 25.26
N PRO A 249 3.70 9.79 24.43
CA PRO A 249 5.07 9.97 24.00
C PRO A 249 5.14 11.15 23.03
N LEU A 250 5.98 12.13 23.34
CA LEU A 250 6.44 13.11 22.37
C LEU A 250 7.03 12.36 21.16
N PHE A 251 6.61 12.75 19.97
CA PHE A 251 7.13 12.21 18.72
C PHE A 251 8.64 12.43 18.62
N THR A 252 9.42 11.41 18.87
CA THR A 252 10.82 11.32 18.45
C THR A 252 10.89 10.33 17.30
N PHE A 253 11.42 10.80 16.18
CA PHE A 253 11.70 10.03 14.99
C PHE A 253 12.81 9.01 15.29
N ASP A 254 12.44 7.82 15.75
CA ASP A 254 13.34 6.67 15.71
C ASP A 254 12.51 5.37 15.87
N ASP A 255 12.02 4.87 14.76
CA ASP A 255 11.10 3.73 14.78
C ASP A 255 11.56 2.59 13.86
N ARG A 256 12.69 1.98 14.22
CA ARG A 256 13.13 0.72 13.59
C ARG A 256 12.72 -0.54 14.37
N LEU A 257 12.14 -0.41 15.57
CA LEU A 257 11.77 -1.53 16.45
C LEU A 257 10.26 -1.79 16.60
N GLY A 258 9.40 -0.96 15.96
CA GLY A 258 7.94 -1.02 16.13
C GLY A 258 7.20 -2.01 15.24
N LYS A 259 7.79 -2.45 14.12
CA LYS A 259 7.04 -3.25 13.11
C LYS A 259 6.67 -4.66 13.57
N ASP A 260 7.46 -5.29 14.41
CA ASP A 260 7.17 -6.65 14.90
C ASP A 260 6.12 -6.65 16.04
N LYS A 261 6.08 -5.59 16.87
CA LYS A 261 5.03 -5.45 17.90
C LYS A 261 3.66 -5.12 17.30
N LEU A 262 3.62 -4.28 16.26
CA LEU A 262 2.36 -3.93 15.54
C LEU A 262 1.77 -5.12 14.78
N ARG A 263 2.61 -5.99 14.21
CA ARG A 263 2.14 -7.23 13.59
C ARG A 263 1.60 -8.23 14.61
N LYS A 264 2.23 -8.37 15.78
CA LYS A 264 1.71 -9.20 16.88
C LYS A 264 0.38 -8.66 17.40
N ASN A 265 0.26 -7.35 17.64
CA ASN A 265 -0.99 -6.75 18.12
C ASN A 265 -2.13 -6.88 17.09
N LYS A 266 -1.87 -6.71 15.77
CA LYS A 266 -2.91 -6.94 14.75
C LYS A 266 -3.38 -8.39 14.70
N LYS A 267 -2.47 -9.36 14.84
CA LYS A 267 -2.84 -10.78 14.91
C LYS A 267 -3.61 -11.11 16.19
N GLU A 268 -3.24 -10.57 17.33
CA GLU A 268 -3.96 -10.74 18.58
C GLU A 268 -5.36 -10.13 18.55
N ILE A 269 -5.53 -8.96 17.93
CA ILE A 269 -6.83 -8.32 17.77
C ILE A 269 -7.73 -9.14 16.83
N ALA A 270 -7.19 -9.65 15.72
CA ALA A 270 -7.92 -10.52 14.82
C ALA A 270 -8.37 -11.83 15.52
N LEU A 271 -7.50 -12.42 16.33
CA LEU A 271 -7.82 -13.64 17.10
C LEU A 271 -8.83 -13.39 18.25
N LYS A 272 -8.90 -12.18 18.81
CA LYS A 272 -9.92 -11.76 19.77
C LYS A 272 -11.31 -11.59 19.16
N SER A 273 -11.38 -11.26 17.87
CA SER A 273 -12.64 -11.04 17.16
C SER A 273 -13.28 -12.36 16.67
N ILE A 274 -12.55 -13.46 16.68
CA ILE A 274 -13.07 -14.77 16.27
C ILE A 274 -13.65 -15.46 17.51
N PHE A 275 -14.97 -15.69 17.51
CA PHE A 275 -15.65 -16.44 18.55
C PHE A 275 -15.61 -17.95 18.28
N ILE A 276 -15.65 -18.77 19.35
CA ILE A 276 -15.68 -20.23 19.22
C ILE A 276 -16.92 -20.74 18.49
N ASP A 277 -17.98 -19.92 18.36
CA ASP A 277 -19.19 -20.22 17.60
C ASP A 277 -18.93 -20.35 16.09
N GLN A 278 -17.84 -19.73 15.60
CA GLN A 278 -17.42 -19.74 14.20
C GLN A 278 -16.55 -20.96 13.87
N LEU A 279 -16.06 -21.65 14.90
CA LEU A 279 -15.35 -22.92 14.75
C LEU A 279 -16.40 -24.03 14.65
N GLU A 280 -16.40 -24.81 13.60
CA GLU A 280 -17.33 -25.94 13.40
C GLU A 280 -17.09 -27.06 14.45
N LEU A 281 -17.23 -26.71 15.74
CA LEU A 281 -17.03 -27.63 16.86
C LEU A 281 -18.29 -28.46 17.12
N PRO A 282 -18.13 -29.74 17.47
CA PRO A 282 -19.25 -30.56 17.93
C PRO A 282 -20.00 -29.89 19.10
N PRO A 283 -21.34 -29.92 19.15
CA PRO A 283 -22.15 -29.22 20.16
C PRO A 283 -21.77 -29.54 21.60
N ARG A 284 -21.24 -30.75 21.84
CA ARG A 284 -20.77 -31.18 23.16
C ARG A 284 -19.53 -30.41 23.60
N ILE A 285 -18.52 -30.31 22.72
CA ILE A 285 -17.25 -29.60 22.97
C ILE A 285 -17.52 -28.12 23.18
N TYR A 286 -18.35 -27.52 22.31
CA TYR A 286 -18.80 -26.14 22.40
C TYR A 286 -19.43 -25.80 23.75
N ASN A 287 -20.39 -26.62 24.20
CA ASN A 287 -21.05 -26.40 25.49
C ASN A 287 -20.09 -26.53 26.69
N CYS A 288 -19.07 -27.42 26.64
CA CYS A 288 -18.06 -27.54 27.68
C CYS A 288 -17.17 -26.29 27.73
N LEU A 289 -16.71 -25.78 26.59
CA LEU A 289 -15.91 -24.57 26.50
C LEU A 289 -16.66 -23.34 27.01
N LYS A 290 -17.94 -23.20 26.63
CA LYS A 290 -18.81 -22.11 27.06
C LYS A 290 -19.05 -22.12 28.56
N LYS A 291 -19.26 -23.29 29.17
CA LYS A 291 -19.38 -23.44 30.63
C LYS A 291 -18.10 -23.06 31.38
N SER A 292 -16.95 -23.22 30.74
CA SER A 292 -15.64 -22.86 31.30
C SER A 292 -15.24 -21.41 31.01
N ASN A 293 -16.18 -20.55 30.56
CA ASN A 293 -15.98 -19.15 30.22
C ASN A 293 -14.90 -18.91 29.13
N ILE A 294 -14.78 -19.83 28.18
CA ILE A 294 -13.92 -19.69 27.01
C ILE A 294 -14.83 -19.33 25.83
N HIS A 295 -14.75 -18.10 25.35
CA HIS A 295 -15.64 -17.56 24.32
C HIS A 295 -14.92 -17.20 23.02
N THR A 296 -13.60 -16.92 23.09
CA THR A 296 -12.81 -16.47 21.94
C THR A 296 -11.72 -17.45 21.55
N LEU A 297 -11.31 -17.41 20.28
CA LEU A 297 -10.21 -18.22 19.76
C LEU A 297 -8.90 -17.91 20.48
N LEU A 298 -8.66 -16.68 20.88
CA LEU A 298 -7.46 -16.30 21.63
C LEU A 298 -7.44 -16.94 23.01
N GLU A 299 -8.57 -16.98 23.73
CA GLU A 299 -8.67 -17.63 25.03
C GLU A 299 -8.41 -19.13 24.92
N LEU A 300 -8.89 -19.75 23.84
CA LEU A 300 -8.66 -21.17 23.57
C LEU A 300 -7.18 -21.46 23.27
N LEU A 301 -6.52 -20.61 22.49
CA LEU A 301 -5.09 -20.75 22.13
C LEU A 301 -4.15 -20.52 23.33
N ASN A 302 -4.58 -19.73 24.31
CA ASN A 302 -3.80 -19.47 25.54
C ASN A 302 -3.91 -20.58 26.58
N LYS A 303 -4.78 -21.57 26.40
CA LYS A 303 -4.90 -22.73 27.29
C LYS A 303 -3.95 -23.85 26.88
N SER A 304 -3.26 -24.40 27.87
CA SER A 304 -2.44 -25.62 27.65
C SER A 304 -3.32 -26.86 27.50
N GLN A 305 -2.76 -27.93 26.93
CA GLN A 305 -3.48 -29.23 26.88
C GLN A 305 -3.89 -29.72 28.24
N GLU A 306 -3.06 -29.47 29.26
CA GLU A 306 -3.34 -29.86 30.65
C GLU A 306 -4.49 -29.06 31.26
N ASP A 307 -4.62 -27.76 30.88
CA ASP A 307 -5.72 -26.91 31.34
C ASP A 307 -7.04 -27.28 30.66
N LEU A 308 -7.02 -27.67 29.38
CA LEU A 308 -8.20 -28.17 28.68
C LEU A 308 -8.69 -29.50 29.25
N MET A 309 -7.79 -30.36 29.73
CA MET A 309 -8.13 -31.64 30.39
C MET A 309 -8.73 -31.48 31.80
N LYS A 310 -8.54 -30.30 32.44
CA LYS A 310 -9.16 -29.97 33.74
C LYS A 310 -10.63 -29.55 33.63
N ILE A 311 -11.11 -29.33 32.41
CA ILE A 311 -12.51 -28.95 32.16
C ILE A 311 -13.41 -30.16 32.38
N GLU A 312 -14.49 -29.96 33.13
CA GLU A 312 -15.47 -31.02 33.42
C GLU A 312 -16.04 -31.63 32.13
N HIS A 313 -16.05 -32.92 32.03
CA HIS A 313 -16.54 -33.71 30.89
C HIS A 313 -15.73 -33.62 29.59
N PHE A 314 -14.49 -33.08 29.62
CA PHE A 314 -13.59 -33.07 28.48
C PHE A 314 -12.81 -34.42 28.38
N ARG A 315 -12.69 -34.95 27.15
CA ARG A 315 -11.96 -36.20 26.85
C ARG A 315 -10.68 -35.91 26.04
N VAL A 316 -9.73 -36.83 26.09
CA VAL A 316 -8.48 -36.72 25.29
C VAL A 316 -8.76 -36.62 23.78
N GLU A 317 -9.84 -37.26 23.33
CA GLU A 317 -10.29 -37.22 21.92
C GLU A 317 -10.78 -35.80 21.53
N ASP A 318 -11.45 -35.12 22.46
CA ASP A 318 -11.98 -33.76 22.25
C ASP A 318 -10.83 -32.75 22.10
N VAL A 319 -9.74 -32.93 22.87
CA VAL A 319 -8.53 -32.09 22.74
C VAL A 319 -7.84 -32.32 21.40
N LYS A 320 -7.75 -33.58 20.94
CA LYS A 320 -7.20 -33.88 19.61
C LYS A 320 -8.03 -33.28 18.48
N HIS A 321 -9.34 -33.28 18.63
CA HIS A 321 -10.26 -32.71 17.64
C HIS A 321 -10.08 -31.17 17.53
N ILE A 322 -9.98 -30.49 18.66
CA ILE A 322 -9.69 -29.05 18.71
C ILE A 322 -8.32 -28.76 18.08
N LEU A 323 -7.29 -29.50 18.41
CA LEU A 323 -5.95 -29.31 17.84
C LEU A 323 -5.93 -29.52 16.32
N ASN A 324 -6.68 -30.50 15.80
CA ASN A 324 -6.80 -30.69 14.36
C ASN A 324 -7.49 -29.50 13.67
N ILE A 325 -8.57 -28.96 14.22
CA ILE A 325 -9.26 -27.79 13.69
C ILE A 325 -8.33 -26.57 13.73
N LEU A 326 -7.62 -26.35 14.83
CA LEU A 326 -6.66 -25.25 14.96
C LEU A 326 -5.44 -25.39 14.03
N GLN A 327 -5.04 -26.60 13.65
CA GLN A 327 -3.99 -26.81 12.65
C GLN A 327 -4.47 -26.56 11.23
N MET A 328 -5.72 -26.89 10.91
CA MET A 328 -6.32 -26.60 9.61
C MET A 328 -6.49 -25.07 9.41
N GLU A 329 -6.87 -24.34 10.45
CA GLU A 329 -7.04 -22.89 10.37
C GLU A 329 -5.72 -22.10 10.36
N LYS A 330 -4.60 -22.67 10.84
CA LYS A 330 -3.27 -22.04 10.70
C LYS A 330 -2.84 -21.82 9.24
N HIS A 331 -3.49 -22.45 8.28
CA HIS A 331 -3.27 -22.21 6.85
C HIS A 331 -4.07 -21.00 6.29
N PHE A 332 -4.96 -20.40 7.08
CA PHE A 332 -5.80 -19.26 6.66
C PHE A 332 -5.46 -17.91 7.34
N VAL A 333 -4.41 -17.85 8.19
CA VAL A 333 -3.97 -16.60 8.87
C VAL A 333 -2.56 -16.19 8.49
#